data_4e90bbcfee66aa323a3184d8408cf7e6
#
_entry.id   4e90bbcfee66aa323a3184d8408cf7e6
#
_cell.length_a   1.000
_cell.length_b   1.000
_cell.length_c   1.000
_cell.angle_alpha   90.00
_cell.angle_beta   90.00
_cell.angle_gamma   90.00
#
_symmetry.space_group_name_H-M   'P 1'
#
loop_
_entity.id
_entity.type
_entity.pdbx_description
1 polymer ?
#
loop_
_entity_poly.entity_id
_entity_poly.type
_entity_poly.pdbx_seq_one_letter_code
_entity_poly.pdbx_strand_id
1 'polypeptide(L)'
;MAEGRDITAEVKRIIKEQLDVDEKDIKPESAFIDDLGADSLGIVELVLAFEAAFEIDIPDEDAEKIRTVQDAINYIESHPKS
;
A
#
# COMPACT_ATOMS: atom_id res chain seq x y z
N MET A 1 -15.86 -10.33 -13.99
CA MET A 1 -15.54 -10.10 -13.65
C MET A 1 -14.72 -9.71 -13.35
N ALA A 2 -14.68 -9.88 -13.43
CA ALA A 2 -14.08 -9.62 -12.96
C ALA A 2 -13.57 -8.98 -12.82
N GLU A 3 -13.66 -8.86 -12.70
CA GLU A 3 -13.23 -8.20 -12.28
C GLU A 3 -12.37 -7.91 -11.69
N GLY A 4 -12.50 -8.64 -11.52
CA GLY A 4 -11.81 -7.77 -10.81
C GLY A 4 -10.73 -8.20 -9.98
N ARG A 5 -9.86 -7.31 -9.88
CA ARG A 5 -8.71 -7.42 -8.99
C ARG A 5 -9.15 -7.12 -7.56
N ASP A 6 -8.67 -7.92 -6.62
CA ASP A 6 -8.89 -7.66 -5.21
C ASP A 6 -7.78 -6.72 -4.72
N ILE A 7 -8.10 -5.44 -4.59
CA ILE A 7 -7.12 -4.42 -4.20
C ILE A 7 -6.54 -4.72 -2.83
N THR A 8 -7.37 -5.15 -1.89
CA THR A 8 -6.90 -5.45 -0.54
C THR A 8 -5.85 -6.55 -0.55
N ALA A 9 -6.10 -7.63 -1.29
CA ALA A 9 -5.14 -8.73 -1.38
C ALA A 9 -3.85 -8.29 -2.06
N GLU A 10 -3.95 -7.49 -3.12
CA GLU A 10 -2.79 -6.96 -3.83
C GLU A 10 -1.94 -6.09 -2.90
N VAL A 11 -2.59 -5.20 -2.16
CA VAL A 11 -1.89 -4.30 -1.25
C VAL A 11 -1.14 -5.10 -0.20
N LYS A 12 -1.80 -6.09 0.39
CA LYS A 12 -1.17 -6.92 1.41
C LYS A 12 0.05 -7.67 0.87
N ARG A 13 -0.08 -8.20 -0.33
CA ARG A 13 1.02 -8.95 -0.95
C ARG A 13 2.23 -8.03 -1.17
N ILE A 14 1.98 -6.83 -1.65
CA ILE A 14 3.05 -5.88 -1.91
C ILE A 14 3.73 -5.49 -0.60
N ILE A 15 2.94 -5.22 0.43
CA ILE A 15 3.50 -4.85 1.73
C ILE A 15 4.35 -5.98 2.29
N LYS A 16 3.85 -7.20 2.18
CA LYS A 16 4.59 -8.38 2.65
C LYS A 16 5.94 -8.48 1.98
N GLU A 17 5.98 -8.27 0.67
CA GLU A 17 7.21 -8.39 -0.09
C GLU A 17 8.19 -7.24 0.19
N GLN A 18 7.66 -6.03 0.30
CA GLN A 18 8.52 -4.86 0.48
C GLN A 18 9.05 -4.72 1.89
N LEU A 19 8.24 -5.05 2.88
CA LEU A 19 8.61 -4.89 4.29
C LEU A 19 9.03 -6.19 4.96
N ASP A 20 8.92 -7.29 4.24
CA ASP A 20 9.31 -8.62 4.76
C ASP A 20 8.59 -8.94 6.07
N VAL A 21 7.28 -8.76 6.06
CA VAL A 21 6.42 -9.07 7.21
C VAL A 21 5.41 -10.14 6.83
N ASP A 22 4.88 -10.85 7.81
CA ASP A 22 3.85 -11.85 7.57
C ASP A 22 2.52 -11.21 7.22
N GLU A 23 1.80 -11.84 6.31
CA GLU A 23 0.50 -11.33 5.90
C GLU A 23 -0.46 -11.22 7.08
N LYS A 24 -0.37 -12.14 8.04
CA LYS A 24 -1.25 -12.12 9.21
C LYS A 24 -1.02 -10.90 10.08
N ASP A 25 0.14 -10.26 9.96
CA ASP A 25 0.44 -9.05 10.73
C ASP A 25 -0.04 -7.80 10.02
N ILE A 26 -0.51 -7.93 8.78
CA ILE A 26 -0.94 -6.80 7.98
C ILE A 26 -2.44 -6.64 8.14
N LYS A 27 -2.84 -5.68 8.98
CA LYS A 27 -4.24 -5.39 9.26
C LYS A 27 -4.60 -4.02 8.73
N PRO A 28 -5.89 -3.75 8.50
CA PRO A 28 -6.27 -2.43 7.99
C PRO A 28 -5.78 -1.28 8.86
N GLU A 29 -5.79 -1.45 10.16
CA GLU A 29 -5.36 -0.41 11.08
C GLU A 29 -3.85 -0.38 11.30
N SER A 30 -3.10 -1.32 10.74
CA SER A 30 -1.65 -1.37 10.92
C SER A 30 -0.98 -0.13 10.31
N ALA A 31 -0.15 0.54 11.12
CA ALA A 31 0.63 1.66 10.64
C ALA A 31 1.93 1.13 10.06
N PHE A 32 2.33 1.65 8.91
CA PHE A 32 3.53 1.14 8.24
C PHE A 32 4.76 1.30 9.10
N ILE A 33 4.90 2.45 9.75
CA ILE A 33 6.08 2.73 10.55
C ILE A 33 5.97 2.10 11.93
N ASP A 34 4.86 2.35 12.62
CA ASP A 34 4.73 1.94 14.02
C ASP A 34 4.48 0.45 14.19
N ASP A 35 3.70 -0.14 13.30
CA ASP A 35 3.29 -1.54 13.45
C ASP A 35 4.08 -2.48 12.56
N LEU A 36 4.47 -2.03 11.37
CA LEU A 36 5.14 -2.89 10.41
C LEU A 36 6.63 -2.59 10.29
N GLY A 37 7.11 -1.60 11.03
CA GLY A 37 8.54 -1.33 11.12
C GLY A 37 9.17 -0.67 9.90
N ALA A 38 8.37 -0.06 9.05
CA ALA A 38 8.91 0.62 7.87
C ALA A 38 9.59 1.93 8.28
N ASP A 39 10.68 2.26 7.61
CA ASP A 39 11.29 3.58 7.76
C ASP A 39 10.90 4.44 6.56
N SER A 40 11.47 5.65 6.49
CA SER A 40 11.14 6.58 5.42
C SER A 40 11.46 5.99 4.04
N LEU A 41 12.59 5.30 3.92
CA LEU A 41 12.96 4.68 2.66
C LEU A 41 12.01 3.54 2.31
N GLY A 42 11.61 2.76 3.32
CA GLY A 42 10.66 1.68 3.12
C GLY A 42 9.32 2.19 2.61
N ILE A 43 8.87 3.34 3.13
CA ILE A 43 7.63 3.96 2.66
C ILE A 43 7.77 4.38 1.20
N VAL A 44 8.89 4.99 0.83
CA VAL A 44 9.12 5.40 -0.56
C VAL A 44 9.09 4.19 -1.49
N GLU A 45 9.76 3.12 -1.10
CA GLU A 45 9.79 1.91 -1.91
C GLU A 45 8.40 1.29 -2.02
N LEU A 46 7.63 1.33 -0.94
CA LEU A 46 6.29 0.80 -0.93
C LEU A 46 5.38 1.59 -1.88
N VAL A 47 5.49 2.91 -1.84
CA VAL A 47 4.71 3.77 -2.73
C VAL A 47 5.06 3.48 -4.19
N LEU A 48 6.34 3.34 -4.49
CA LEU A 48 6.76 3.03 -5.85
C LEU A 48 6.21 1.68 -6.32
N ALA A 49 6.19 0.70 -5.41
CA ALA A 49 5.64 -0.61 -5.73
C ALA A 49 4.15 -0.52 -6.03
N PHE A 50 3.41 0.27 -5.24
CA PHE A 50 1.99 0.47 -5.50
C PHE A 50 1.76 1.15 -6.85
N GLU A 51 2.56 2.16 -7.16
CA GLU A 51 2.43 2.86 -8.44
C GLU A 51 2.63 1.89 -9.60
N ALA A 52 3.62 1.03 -9.50
CA ALA A 52 3.89 0.07 -10.55
C ALA A 52 2.80 -1.00 -10.66
N ALA A 53 2.36 -1.51 -9.51
CA ALA A 53 1.39 -2.61 -9.50
C ALA A 53 0.00 -2.17 -9.97
N PHE A 54 -0.41 -0.97 -9.59
CA PHE A 54 -1.76 -0.47 -9.88
C PHE A 54 -1.77 0.54 -11.01
N GLU A 55 -0.59 0.89 -11.52
CA GLU A 55 -0.45 1.83 -12.65
C GLU A 55 -1.11 3.17 -12.35
N ILE A 56 -0.85 3.68 -11.15
CA ILE A 56 -1.36 4.97 -10.70
C ILE A 56 -0.18 5.87 -10.33
N ASP A 57 -0.49 7.14 -10.15
CA ASP A 57 0.52 8.13 -9.78
C ASP A 57 0.21 8.61 -8.37
N ILE A 58 1.17 8.47 -7.47
CA ILE A 58 1.01 8.90 -6.08
C ILE A 58 2.01 10.02 -5.81
N PRO A 59 1.56 11.29 -5.84
CA PRO A 59 2.46 12.41 -5.55
C PRO A 59 2.99 12.33 -4.12
N ASP A 60 4.13 12.95 -3.88
CA ASP A 60 4.75 12.93 -2.57
C ASP A 60 3.82 13.42 -1.47
N GLU A 61 3.05 14.48 -1.74
CA GLU A 61 2.16 15.03 -0.73
C GLU A 61 1.05 14.05 -0.36
N ASP A 62 0.62 13.24 -1.32
CA ASP A 62 -0.39 12.22 -1.05
C ASP A 62 0.24 11.03 -0.32
N ALA A 63 1.47 10.68 -0.69
CA ALA A 63 2.18 9.59 -0.04
C ALA A 63 2.33 9.86 1.46
N GLU A 64 2.52 11.11 1.84
CA GLU A 64 2.65 11.47 3.26
C GLU A 64 1.39 11.21 4.05
N LYS A 65 0.25 11.13 3.39
CA LYS A 65 -1.03 10.87 4.04
C LYS A 65 -1.32 9.38 4.17
N ILE A 66 -0.56 8.56 3.49
CA ILE A 66 -0.74 7.11 3.53
C ILE A 66 0.09 6.57 4.69
N ARG A 67 -0.55 6.40 5.84
CA ARG A 67 0.14 5.99 7.07
C ARG A 67 -0.21 4.58 7.49
N THR A 68 -1.41 4.11 7.13
CA THR A 68 -1.87 2.78 7.49
C THR A 68 -2.22 1.99 6.24
N VAL A 69 -2.39 0.69 6.41
CA VAL A 69 -2.80 -0.19 5.33
C VAL A 69 -4.12 0.29 4.74
N GLN A 70 -5.07 0.66 5.61
CA GLN A 70 -6.38 1.12 5.15
C GLN A 70 -6.26 2.41 4.33
N ASP A 71 -5.36 3.31 4.74
CA ASP A 71 -5.14 4.55 3.98
C ASP A 71 -4.68 4.22 2.57
N ALA A 72 -3.77 3.26 2.43
CA ALA A 72 -3.27 2.86 1.11
C ALA A 72 -4.40 2.27 0.26
N ILE A 73 -5.21 1.39 0.86
CA ILE A 73 -6.32 0.78 0.15
C ILE A 73 -7.31 1.84 -0.31
N ASN A 74 -7.66 2.75 0.60
CA ASN A 74 -8.60 3.83 0.27
C ASN A 74 -8.08 4.70 -0.86
N TYR A 75 -6.80 5.04 -0.82
CA TYR A 75 -6.22 5.87 -1.86
C TYR A 75 -6.30 5.18 -3.22
N ILE A 76 -5.92 3.92 -3.27
CA ILE A 76 -5.91 3.17 -4.53
C ILE A 76 -7.32 3.00 -5.08
N GLU A 77 -8.29 2.74 -4.18
CA GLU A 77 -9.68 2.60 -4.62
C GLU A 77 -10.26 3.91 -5.13
N SER A 78 -9.79 5.02 -4.59
CA SER A 78 -10.27 6.34 -5.00
C SER A 78 -9.57 6.85 -6.26
N HIS A 79 -8.48 6.24 -6.66
CA HIS A 79 -7.69 6.69 -7.80
C HIS A 79 -7.45 5.53 -8.77
N PRO A 80 -8.52 4.97 -9.35
CA PRO A 80 -8.34 3.84 -10.25
C PRO A 80 -7.61 4.27 -11.51
N LYS A 81 -6.98 3.30 -12.14
CA LYS A 81 -6.33 3.53 -13.41
C LYS A 81 -7.36 3.97 -14.44
N SER A 82 -7.03 5.01 -15.16
CA SER A 82 -7.91 5.52 -16.22
C SER A 82 -7.88 4.64 -17.43
#